data_247e65efb4970c1570ef60d7697c83a2
#
_entry.id   247e65efb4970c1570ef60d7697c83a2
#
_cell.length_a   1.000
_cell.length_b   1.000
_cell.length_c   1.000
_cell.angle_alpha   90.00
_cell.angle_beta   90.00
_cell.angle_gamma   90.00
#
_symmetry.space_group_name_H-M   'P 1'
#
loop_
_entity.id
_entity.type
_entity.pdbx_description
1 polymer ?
#
loop_
_entity_poly.entity_id
_entity_poly.type
_entity_poly.pdbx_seq_one_letter_code
_entity_poly.pdbx_strand_id
1 'polypeptide(L)'
;NNALPAVLTVLEGGIRILYVEGEIRREQRFLRRALASSPDMDVTLLTLNPRDRNTWPRKDLASYFEPGAYDVTILGDVDARVFFQGSISKREKGNLQSLRESVLDGAGLLMLGGWHSFRAGGYHTTPLATISPVKMDPQIDRFVIQQFDEPVDQSLHLPGPLAMQPTLP
;
A
#
# COMPACT_ATOMS: atom_id res chain seq x y z
N ASN A 1 39.42 -23.07 -12.61
CA ASN A 1 39.26 -21.75 -11.98
C ASN A 1 37.82 -21.27 -12.23
N ASN A 2 36.92 -21.52 -11.28
CA ASN A 2 35.54 -21.06 -11.33
C ASN A 2 35.45 -19.74 -10.52
N ALA A 3 35.90 -18.63 -11.09
CA ALA A 3 35.69 -17.31 -10.53
C ALA A 3 34.48 -16.66 -11.25
N LEU A 4 33.42 -16.41 -10.53
CA LEU A 4 32.29 -15.61 -11.01
C LEU A 4 32.43 -14.21 -10.44
N PRO A 5 32.70 -13.17 -11.25
CA PRO A 5 32.75 -11.81 -10.74
C PRO A 5 31.30 -11.36 -10.42
N ALA A 6 31.05 -10.93 -9.18
CA ALA A 6 29.84 -10.23 -8.81
C ALA A 6 30.17 -8.74 -8.65
N VAL A 7 29.44 -7.89 -9.34
CA VAL A 7 29.51 -6.42 -9.16
C VAL A 7 28.42 -6.04 -8.16
N LEU A 8 28.81 -5.59 -6.99
CA LEU A 8 27.90 -5.03 -5.98
C LEU A 8 28.00 -3.51 -6.09
N THR A 9 26.90 -2.87 -6.48
CA THR A 9 26.75 -1.43 -6.35
C THR A 9 26.22 -1.12 -4.97
N VAL A 10 27.05 -0.55 -4.11
CA VAL A 10 26.58 -0.02 -2.81
C VAL A 10 25.95 1.34 -3.09
N LEU A 11 24.64 1.46 -2.91
CA LEU A 11 23.98 2.75 -2.96
C LEU A 11 24.30 3.48 -1.64
N GLU A 12 24.94 4.64 -1.74
CA GLU A 12 25.07 5.58 -0.62
C GLU A 12 23.70 6.25 -0.41
N GLY A 13 23.13 6.04 0.77
CA GLY A 13 21.81 6.53 1.15
C GLY A 13 20.87 5.37 1.48
N GLY A 14 20.17 5.47 2.60
CA GLY A 14 19.20 4.48 3.01
C GLY A 14 18.00 4.38 2.05
N ILE A 15 17.26 3.29 2.13
CA ILE A 15 16.01 3.09 1.39
C ILE A 15 14.98 4.10 1.91
N ARG A 16 14.51 5.00 1.05
CA ARG A 16 13.48 5.98 1.41
C ARG A 16 12.10 5.33 1.32
N ILE A 17 11.40 5.30 2.43
CA ILE A 17 10.11 4.63 2.55
C ILE A 17 9.03 5.66 2.89
N LEU A 18 8.00 5.73 2.07
CA LEU A 18 6.76 6.41 2.41
C LEU A 18 5.79 5.38 3.01
N TYR A 19 5.44 5.56 4.28
CA TYR A 19 4.42 4.74 4.92
C TYR A 19 3.15 5.59 5.15
N VAL A 20 2.10 5.28 4.39
CA VAL A 20 0.80 5.94 4.48
C VAL A 20 -0.16 5.05 5.27
N GLU A 21 -0.72 5.55 6.36
CA GLU A 21 -1.66 4.80 7.21
C GLU A 21 -2.93 5.61 7.45
N GLY A 22 -4.08 4.98 7.25
CA GLY A 22 -5.39 5.58 7.50
C GLY A 22 -5.90 5.30 8.90
N GLU A 23 -5.82 4.06 9.36
CA GLU A 23 -6.30 3.65 10.67
C GLU A 23 -5.17 3.44 11.66
N ILE A 24 -5.32 4.01 12.87
CA ILE A 24 -4.35 3.81 13.95
C ILE A 24 -4.58 2.45 14.59
N ARG A 25 -3.83 1.45 14.14
CA ARG A 25 -3.89 0.07 14.63
C ARG A 25 -2.67 -0.30 15.47
N ARG A 26 -2.80 -1.33 16.30
CA ARG A 26 -1.68 -1.80 17.13
C ARG A 26 -0.51 -2.31 16.27
N GLU A 27 -0.81 -2.98 15.16
CA GLU A 27 0.14 -3.56 14.22
C GLU A 27 1.02 -2.49 13.58
N GLN A 28 0.47 -1.32 13.28
CA GLN A 28 1.20 -0.18 12.76
C GLN A 28 2.39 0.20 13.65
N ARG A 29 2.18 0.15 14.98
CA ARG A 29 3.23 0.49 15.93
C ARG A 29 4.44 -0.45 15.83
N PHE A 30 4.19 -1.75 15.63
CA PHE A 30 5.25 -2.74 15.49
C PHE A 30 5.97 -2.58 14.16
N LEU A 31 5.24 -2.40 13.07
CA LEU A 31 5.83 -2.17 11.75
C LEU A 31 6.71 -0.90 11.75
N ARG A 32 6.22 0.20 12.28
CA ARG A 32 6.99 1.45 12.41
C ARG A 32 8.28 1.24 13.21
N ARG A 33 8.19 0.53 14.34
CA ARG A 33 9.37 0.25 15.17
C ARG A 33 10.37 -0.63 14.43
N ALA A 34 9.91 -1.64 13.70
CA ALA A 34 10.76 -2.52 12.92
C ALA A 34 11.48 -1.74 11.80
N LEU A 35 10.76 -0.91 11.04
CA LEU A 35 11.36 -0.09 9.99
C LEU A 35 12.36 0.93 10.57
N ALA A 36 11.98 1.63 11.64
CA ALA A 36 12.84 2.63 12.28
C ALA A 36 14.07 2.03 13.02
N SER A 37 14.11 0.72 13.22
CA SER A 37 15.26 0.08 13.85
C SER A 37 16.42 -0.18 12.88
N SER A 38 16.18 -0.08 11.58
CA SER A 38 17.22 -0.22 10.56
C SER A 38 17.85 1.14 10.25
N PRO A 39 19.18 1.29 10.38
CA PRO A 39 19.86 2.53 10.03
C PRO A 39 19.82 2.82 8.52
N ASP A 40 19.55 1.79 7.71
CA ASP A 40 19.51 1.88 6.25
C ASP A 40 18.12 2.21 5.70
N MET A 41 17.17 2.56 6.57
CA MET A 41 15.79 2.91 6.19
C MET A 41 15.44 4.31 6.67
N ASP A 42 15.12 5.20 5.73
CA ASP A 42 14.56 6.52 5.99
C ASP A 42 13.05 6.47 5.80
N VAL A 43 12.29 6.55 6.90
CA VAL A 43 10.85 6.32 6.91
C VAL A 43 10.08 7.60 7.15
N THR A 44 9.38 8.04 6.14
CA THR A 44 8.37 9.10 6.25
C THR A 44 7.01 8.49 6.56
N LEU A 45 6.47 8.77 7.74
CA LEU A 45 5.12 8.35 8.10
C LEU A 45 4.10 9.43 7.80
N LEU A 46 3.09 9.10 7.02
CA LEU A 46 1.94 9.94 6.74
C LEU A 46 0.68 9.29 7.31
N THR A 47 0.09 9.88 8.35
CA THR A 47 -1.16 9.40 8.94
C THR A 47 -2.34 10.21 8.40
N LEU A 48 -3.31 9.53 7.80
CA LEU A 48 -4.50 10.11 7.20
C LEU A 48 -5.72 9.67 7.98
N ASN A 49 -6.24 10.56 8.84
CA ASN A 49 -7.35 10.22 9.72
C ASN A 49 -8.65 10.02 8.91
N PRO A 50 -9.34 8.85 9.04
CA PRO A 50 -10.61 8.60 8.36
C PRO A 50 -11.74 9.56 8.78
N ARG A 51 -11.60 10.23 9.92
CA ARG A 51 -12.58 11.22 10.41
C ARG A 51 -12.58 12.50 9.59
N ASP A 52 -11.49 12.75 8.86
CA ASP A 52 -11.33 13.97 8.05
C ASP A 52 -11.88 13.82 6.62
N ARG A 53 -12.85 12.92 6.42
CA ARG A 53 -13.43 12.61 5.09
C ARG A 53 -13.98 13.83 4.35
N ASN A 54 -14.37 14.88 5.07
CA ASN A 54 -14.83 16.14 4.47
C ASN A 54 -13.72 16.89 3.70
N THR A 55 -12.45 16.53 3.93
CA THR A 55 -11.30 17.13 3.25
C THR A 55 -10.82 16.29 2.05
N TRP A 56 -11.47 15.18 1.75
CA TRP A 56 -11.09 14.28 0.67
C TRP A 56 -11.67 14.71 -0.68
N PRO A 57 -10.97 14.49 -1.80
CA PRO A 57 -9.57 14.05 -1.89
C PRO A 57 -8.58 15.13 -1.44
N ARG A 58 -7.46 14.73 -0.86
CA ARG A 58 -6.41 15.63 -0.38
C ARG A 58 -5.43 15.99 -1.48
N LYS A 59 -5.33 17.28 -1.79
CA LYS A 59 -4.40 17.80 -2.82
C LYS A 59 -2.99 18.04 -2.30
N ASP A 60 -2.84 18.26 -1.01
CA ASP A 60 -1.57 18.49 -0.33
C ASP A 60 -0.63 17.27 -0.32
N LEU A 61 -1.12 16.13 -0.80
CA LEU A 61 -0.33 14.90 -0.86
C LEU A 61 0.57 14.79 -2.11
N ALA A 62 0.44 15.67 -3.08
CA ALA A 62 1.10 15.53 -4.39
C ALA A 62 2.63 15.38 -4.28
N SER A 63 3.28 16.14 -3.40
CA SER A 63 4.73 16.08 -3.21
C SER A 63 5.24 14.73 -2.69
N TYR A 64 4.41 13.95 -2.00
CA TYR A 64 4.77 12.60 -1.53
C TYR A 64 4.76 11.57 -2.67
N PHE A 65 4.10 11.88 -3.78
CA PHE A 65 3.94 10.97 -4.90
C PHE A 65 4.67 11.45 -6.17
N GLU A 66 5.61 12.38 -6.01
CA GLU A 66 6.48 12.78 -7.10
C GLU A 66 7.41 11.62 -7.51
N PRO A 67 7.70 11.47 -8.81
CA PRO A 67 8.60 10.42 -9.28
C PRO A 67 9.96 10.49 -8.59
N GLY A 68 10.42 9.36 -8.06
CA GLY A 68 11.71 9.27 -7.37
C GLY A 68 11.75 9.87 -5.96
N ALA A 69 10.61 10.32 -5.40
CA ALA A 69 10.57 10.81 -4.02
C ALA A 69 10.88 9.69 -3.00
N TYR A 70 10.38 8.48 -3.25
CA TYR A 70 10.57 7.31 -2.41
C TYR A 70 10.91 6.08 -3.23
N ASP A 71 11.69 5.19 -2.63
CA ASP A 71 12.08 3.91 -3.22
C ASP A 71 11.03 2.83 -2.97
N VAL A 72 10.31 2.95 -1.85
CA VAL A 72 9.21 2.06 -1.47
C VAL A 72 8.04 2.87 -0.91
N THR A 73 6.83 2.54 -1.34
CA THR A 73 5.60 3.05 -0.73
C THR A 73 4.85 1.92 -0.05
N ILE A 74 4.50 2.11 1.23
CA ILE A 74 3.65 1.21 2.00
C ILE A 74 2.29 1.88 2.16
N LEU A 75 1.24 1.26 1.62
CA LEU A 75 -0.15 1.65 1.85
C LEU A 75 -0.73 0.76 2.95
N GLY A 76 -0.99 1.35 4.09
CA GLY A 76 -1.67 0.71 5.21
C GLY A 76 -3.19 0.66 4.99
N ASP A 77 -3.95 0.76 6.07
CA ASP A 77 -5.41 0.74 6.02
C ASP A 77 -5.98 2.12 5.65
N VAL A 78 -5.82 2.51 4.41
CA VAL A 78 -6.18 3.82 3.89
C VAL A 78 -7.11 3.70 2.68
N ASP A 79 -8.18 4.48 2.70
CA ASP A 79 -9.18 4.51 1.63
C ASP A 79 -8.63 5.24 0.38
N ALA A 80 -8.82 4.66 -0.78
CA ALA A 80 -8.34 5.24 -2.04
C ALA A 80 -8.92 6.64 -2.32
N ARG A 81 -10.08 6.97 -1.77
CA ARG A 81 -10.72 8.28 -1.92
C ARG A 81 -9.96 9.43 -1.25
N VAL A 82 -9.03 9.12 -0.34
CA VAL A 82 -8.12 10.11 0.26
C VAL A 82 -7.23 10.74 -0.79
N PHE A 83 -6.81 9.93 -1.76
CA PHE A 83 -5.86 10.34 -2.76
C PHE A 83 -6.55 11.14 -3.86
N PHE A 84 -5.89 12.19 -4.29
CA PHE A 84 -6.33 12.92 -5.47
C PHE A 84 -6.18 12.03 -6.71
N GLN A 85 -7.28 11.78 -7.41
CA GLN A 85 -7.34 10.86 -8.54
C GLN A 85 -7.04 11.55 -9.90
N GLY A 86 -6.76 12.81 -9.90
CA GLY A 86 -6.57 13.64 -11.09
C GLY A 86 -7.68 14.67 -11.24
N SER A 87 -7.39 15.75 -11.94
CA SER A 87 -8.39 16.79 -12.27
C SER A 87 -9.17 16.42 -13.51
N ILE A 88 -10.40 16.93 -13.57
CA ILE A 88 -11.21 16.96 -14.81
C ILE A 88 -10.48 17.75 -15.91
N SER A 89 -9.61 18.69 -15.55
CA SER A 89 -8.65 19.30 -16.46
C SER A 89 -7.43 18.37 -16.61
N LYS A 90 -7.24 17.78 -17.76
CA LYS A 90 -6.23 16.80 -18.18
C LYS A 90 -4.74 17.12 -17.85
N ARG A 91 -4.43 18.08 -16.99
CA ARG A 91 -3.07 18.56 -16.69
C ARG A 91 -2.47 18.08 -15.39
N GLU A 92 -3.27 17.62 -14.44
CA GLU A 92 -2.79 17.16 -13.14
C GLU A 92 -2.93 15.65 -13.03
N LYS A 93 -1.81 14.98 -12.85
CA LYS A 93 -1.81 13.54 -12.54
C LYS A 93 -2.33 13.32 -11.13
N GLY A 94 -3.16 12.32 -10.95
CA GLY A 94 -3.57 11.90 -9.61
C GLY A 94 -2.44 11.18 -8.89
N ASN A 95 -2.44 11.26 -7.57
CA ASN A 95 -1.40 10.67 -6.71
C ASN A 95 -1.22 9.16 -6.97
N LEU A 96 -2.31 8.42 -7.14
CA LEU A 96 -2.23 6.98 -7.41
C LEU A 96 -1.76 6.65 -8.84
N GLN A 97 -1.95 7.56 -9.79
CA GLN A 97 -1.36 7.42 -11.12
C GLN A 97 0.16 7.61 -11.07
N SER A 98 0.63 8.62 -10.33
CA SER A 98 2.06 8.86 -10.13
C SER A 98 2.72 7.70 -9.40
N LEU A 99 2.07 7.15 -8.36
CA LEU A 99 2.54 5.97 -7.65
C LEU A 99 2.64 4.76 -8.57
N ARG A 100 1.64 4.52 -9.42
CA ARG A 100 1.67 3.44 -10.41
C ARG A 100 2.87 3.58 -11.35
N GLU A 101 3.10 4.78 -11.86
CA GLU A 101 4.24 5.06 -12.75
C GLU A 101 5.57 4.80 -12.03
N SER A 102 5.73 5.27 -10.80
CA SER A 102 6.94 4.99 -10.00
C SER A 102 7.17 3.50 -9.80
N VAL A 103 6.12 2.71 -9.58
CA VAL A 103 6.24 1.25 -9.44
C VAL A 103 6.66 0.61 -10.77
N LEU A 104 6.13 1.06 -11.89
CA LEU A 104 6.55 0.57 -13.21
C LEU A 104 7.99 0.94 -13.54
N ASP A 105 8.49 2.03 -12.96
CA ASP A 105 9.88 2.48 -13.08
C ASP A 105 10.82 1.79 -12.06
N GLY A 106 10.29 0.88 -11.23
CA GLY A 106 11.09 0.02 -10.35
C GLY A 106 10.94 0.30 -8.84
N ALA A 107 10.12 1.26 -8.42
CA ALA A 107 9.85 1.46 -7.00
C ALA A 107 9.01 0.32 -6.40
N GLY A 108 9.21 0.03 -5.12
CA GLY A 108 8.43 -0.98 -4.41
C GLY A 108 7.05 -0.47 -3.97
N LEU A 109 6.04 -1.33 -4.04
CA LEU A 109 4.73 -1.08 -3.46
C LEU A 109 4.31 -2.24 -2.56
N LEU A 110 4.01 -1.93 -1.30
CA LEU A 110 3.43 -2.86 -0.34
C LEU A 110 2.03 -2.37 0.07
N MET A 111 1.01 -3.19 -0.14
CA MET A 111 -0.34 -2.92 0.35
C MET A 111 -0.67 -3.83 1.53
N LEU A 112 -0.96 -3.24 2.68
CA LEU A 112 -1.35 -3.97 3.89
C LEU A 112 -2.87 -4.15 3.92
N GLY A 113 -3.32 -5.34 4.36
CA GLY A 113 -4.73 -5.61 4.56
C GLY A 113 -5.34 -4.80 5.70
N GLY A 114 -6.63 -4.47 5.57
CA GLY A 114 -7.39 -3.74 6.57
C GLY A 114 -8.81 -3.45 6.09
N TRP A 115 -9.54 -2.65 6.84
CA TRP A 115 -10.94 -2.30 6.56
C TRP A 115 -11.12 -1.44 5.29
N HIS A 116 -10.10 -0.64 4.96
CA HIS A 116 -10.10 0.30 3.85
C HIS A 116 -9.02 -0.01 2.82
N SER A 117 -8.58 -1.27 2.75
CA SER A 117 -7.57 -1.73 1.81
C SER A 117 -8.20 -2.47 0.62
N PHE A 118 -7.44 -2.61 -0.45
CA PHE A 118 -7.83 -3.36 -1.64
C PHE A 118 -9.23 -2.97 -2.18
N ARG A 119 -10.08 -3.96 -2.44
CA ARG A 119 -11.44 -3.75 -2.96
C ARG A 119 -12.28 -2.88 -2.01
N ALA A 120 -12.25 -3.17 -0.74
CA ALA A 120 -13.00 -2.45 0.29
C ALA A 120 -12.61 -0.97 0.39
N GLY A 121 -11.34 -0.66 0.18
CA GLY A 121 -10.82 0.71 0.09
C GLY A 121 -11.03 1.39 -1.27
N GLY A 122 -11.70 0.73 -2.23
CA GLY A 122 -12.00 1.32 -3.54
C GLY A 122 -10.85 1.23 -4.56
N TYR A 123 -9.77 0.53 -4.28
CA TYR A 123 -8.59 0.47 -5.15
C TYR A 123 -8.84 -0.24 -6.48
N HIS A 124 -9.89 -1.07 -6.59
CA HIS A 124 -10.27 -1.75 -7.83
C HIS A 124 -10.63 -0.79 -8.98
N THR A 125 -10.99 0.45 -8.68
CA THR A 125 -11.31 1.50 -9.67
C THR A 125 -10.15 2.46 -9.91
N THR A 126 -8.99 2.22 -9.31
CA THR A 126 -7.82 3.10 -9.38
C THR A 126 -6.77 2.57 -10.34
N PRO A 127 -5.80 3.40 -10.75
CA PRO A 127 -4.66 2.94 -11.55
C PRO A 127 -3.87 1.79 -10.92
N LEU A 128 -3.85 1.66 -9.59
CA LEU A 128 -3.14 0.58 -8.89
C LEU A 128 -3.73 -0.81 -9.15
N ALA A 129 -5.01 -0.90 -9.55
CA ALA A 129 -5.61 -2.18 -9.90
C ALA A 129 -4.89 -2.89 -11.05
N THR A 130 -4.24 -2.14 -11.94
CA THR A 130 -3.54 -2.69 -13.12
C THR A 130 -2.19 -3.31 -12.79
N ILE A 131 -1.61 -2.98 -11.65
CA ILE A 131 -0.30 -3.49 -11.19
C ILE A 131 -0.43 -4.36 -9.94
N SER A 132 -1.64 -4.53 -9.42
CA SER A 132 -1.90 -5.36 -8.24
C SER A 132 -1.68 -6.83 -8.59
N PRO A 133 -0.92 -7.59 -7.76
CA PRO A 133 -0.76 -9.04 -7.95
C PRO A 133 -2.03 -9.83 -7.59
N VAL A 134 -3.01 -9.18 -6.95
CA VAL A 134 -4.29 -9.77 -6.58
C VAL A 134 -5.43 -9.16 -7.36
N LYS A 135 -6.34 -10.00 -7.85
CA LYS A 135 -7.56 -9.55 -8.51
C LYS A 135 -8.55 -9.04 -7.47
N MET A 136 -8.94 -7.78 -7.60
CA MET A 136 -9.95 -7.16 -6.75
C MET A 136 -11.33 -7.33 -7.40
N ASP A 137 -11.99 -8.46 -7.12
CA ASP A 137 -13.29 -8.78 -7.72
C ASP A 137 -14.39 -7.88 -7.17
N PRO A 138 -15.11 -7.14 -8.02
CA PRO A 138 -16.20 -6.26 -7.58
C PRO A 138 -17.38 -6.99 -6.93
N GLN A 139 -17.53 -8.28 -7.15
CA GLN A 139 -18.64 -9.07 -6.60
C GLN A 139 -18.30 -9.69 -5.23
N ILE A 140 -17.02 -9.74 -4.86
CA ILE A 140 -16.56 -10.33 -3.60
C ILE A 140 -16.20 -9.22 -2.61
N ASP A 141 -17.13 -8.32 -2.35
CA ASP A 141 -16.98 -7.28 -1.34
C ASP A 141 -17.64 -7.73 -0.04
N ARG A 142 -17.02 -8.69 0.61
CA ARG A 142 -17.51 -9.14 1.90
C ARG A 142 -16.66 -8.58 3.02
N PHE A 143 -17.12 -7.48 3.61
CA PHE A 143 -16.83 -7.24 5.00
C PHE A 143 -17.59 -8.29 5.82
N VAL A 144 -16.87 -9.25 6.30
CA VAL A 144 -17.40 -10.07 7.38
C VAL A 144 -17.25 -9.25 8.66
N ILE A 145 -18.20 -8.37 8.92
CA ILE A 145 -18.33 -7.78 10.23
C ILE A 145 -18.92 -8.88 11.11
N GLN A 146 -18.03 -9.62 11.75
CA GLN A 146 -18.45 -10.51 12.81
C GLN A 146 -18.83 -9.63 14.01
N GLN A 147 -20.09 -9.62 14.36
CA GLN A 147 -20.52 -9.03 15.61
C GLN A 147 -19.96 -9.89 16.76
N PHE A 148 -19.55 -9.22 17.84
CA PHE A 148 -18.83 -9.86 18.96
C PHE A 148 -19.61 -11.00 19.59
N ASP A 149 -20.93 -11.04 19.41
CA ASP A 149 -21.87 -12.00 20.00
C ASP A 149 -22.41 -13.04 19.01
N GLU A 150 -21.98 -13.01 17.73
CA GLU A 150 -22.43 -13.99 16.75
C GLU A 150 -21.46 -15.17 16.64
N PRO A 151 -21.98 -16.39 16.44
CA PRO A 151 -21.13 -17.54 16.15
C PRO A 151 -20.27 -17.29 14.92
N VAL A 152 -19.00 -17.70 15.00
CA VAL A 152 -18.07 -17.59 13.87
C VAL A 152 -18.62 -18.37 12.68
N ASP A 153 -18.95 -17.69 11.59
CA ASP A 153 -19.32 -18.37 10.34
C ASP A 153 -18.07 -18.99 9.71
N GLN A 154 -17.88 -20.27 9.97
CA GLN A 154 -16.72 -21.02 9.46
C GLN A 154 -16.70 -21.14 7.93
N SER A 155 -17.83 -20.94 7.25
CA SER A 155 -17.86 -20.95 5.78
C SER A 155 -17.12 -19.78 5.15
N LEU A 156 -16.86 -18.73 5.93
CA LEU A 156 -16.15 -17.54 5.52
C LEU A 156 -14.65 -17.59 5.84
N HIS A 157 -14.21 -18.62 6.53
CA HIS A 157 -12.81 -18.85 6.87
C HIS A 157 -12.19 -19.82 5.88
N LEU A 158 -10.99 -19.47 5.41
CA LEU A 158 -10.20 -20.43 4.67
C LEU A 158 -9.70 -21.52 5.61
N PRO A 159 -9.88 -22.81 5.27
CA PRO A 159 -9.38 -23.88 6.12
C PRO A 159 -7.86 -23.80 6.23
N GLY A 160 -7.35 -23.86 7.46
CA GLY A 160 -5.91 -23.91 7.71
C GLY A 160 -5.33 -25.33 7.61
N PRO A 161 -4.01 -25.44 7.48
CA PRO A 161 -3.03 -24.37 7.26
C PRO A 161 -3.04 -23.85 5.83
N LEU A 162 -2.90 -22.53 5.66
CA LEU A 162 -2.76 -21.93 4.35
C LEU A 162 -1.31 -22.11 3.86
N ALA A 163 -1.15 -22.90 2.79
CA ALA A 163 0.14 -23.03 2.12
C ALA A 163 0.25 -21.95 1.02
N MET A 164 1.14 -21.00 1.20
CA MET A 164 1.49 -20.08 0.12
C MET A 164 2.61 -20.71 -0.70
N GLN A 165 2.35 -20.97 -1.97
CA GLN A 165 3.39 -21.37 -2.91
C GLN A 165 3.76 -20.14 -3.75
N PRO A 166 5.06 -19.78 -3.82
CA PRO A 166 5.49 -18.77 -4.76
C PRO A 166 5.22 -19.29 -6.19
N THR A 167 4.51 -18.49 -6.97
CA THR A 167 4.46 -18.72 -8.41
C THR A 167 5.81 -18.31 -8.96
N LEU A 168 6.63 -19.27 -9.36
CA LEU A 168 7.84 -18.98 -10.11
C LEU A 168 7.47 -18.27 -11.41
N PRO A 169 8.27 -17.28 -11.83
CA PRO A 169 8.06 -16.58 -13.08
C PRO A 169 8.20 -17.51 -14.30
#